data_f5fb28b89a6680aa9b75c696de3fe7c1
#
_entry.id   f5fb28b89a6680aa9b75c696de3fe7c1
#
_cell.length_a   1.000
_cell.length_b   1.000
_cell.length_c   1.000
_cell.angle_alpha   90.00
_cell.angle_beta   90.00
_cell.angle_gamma   90.00
#
_symmetry.space_group_name_H-M   'P 1'
#
loop_
_entity.id
_entity.type
_entity.pdbx_description
1 polymer ?
#
loop_
_entity_poly.entity_id
_entity_poly.type
_entity_poly.pdbx_seq_one_letter_code
_entity_poly.pdbx_strand_id
1 'polypeptide(L)'
;MKKIFFLILVFLLAAASLRPVLVWSQEEINIPLEFRKTYQNETRSFDGKPGINYWQNKSDYNINVFFDTKARTLTGTANITYYNNSPDDLNHIILRLLQNWNKAGKARDWDIDTRAITDGFITKKINVNNTPVDINDGKSYIVFGTNAKLSLPQPLLSKGKLELYIEWEFQLPEVRNLRMGRYDDATYLVGYWYPQIAVFDDVYGWDEIDYPGMVEFYGDISNFDVTIETDNKDAVVWATGVLQNPENIFQPEIYERYRKAEISADIVNIITPSDKNILKNESSSIKWNYIAKNVPDFVFAFSDKYLWDASSYETAPGNFTMISAAYKEDAPYFNQVAFIAGGAIKYFSEELPGIPFPYPRMTVFNGSGGMEYPMFVNDEAEDTYESTVYLTAHEISHTYFPFYMGTNEKRFAWMDEGWAVLFAGGMNGVLTDDDHKARTVQNFAKAGGTTYDLPLIIPSYVIKTPAYRLLSYVKSANMYYILQDMIGKDLYKKVLKEYINRWNGKHPMPLDFIYTFNNVSDKNLNWFWNKWIFGIYYPDIAIENSESSVNIINKGGLPVPVHLQINYNDGSTDTKKFSAEIWETQNRFNINTGDKKIKSVILENKYIPDIDTTNNSWTGD
;
A
#
# COMPACT_ATOMS: atom_id res chain seq x y z
N MET A 1 26.11 7.99 71.75
CA MET A 1 26.91 7.26 70.74
C MET A 1 26.09 6.30 69.88
N LYS A 2 25.13 5.54 70.39
CA LYS A 2 24.36 4.58 69.59
C LYS A 2 23.40 5.23 68.55
N LYS A 3 22.89 6.45 68.70
CA LYS A 3 22.03 7.14 67.75
C LYS A 3 22.79 7.76 66.54
N ILE A 4 24.04 8.11 66.72
CA ILE A 4 24.87 8.71 65.67
C ILE A 4 25.37 7.60 64.70
N PHE A 5 25.62 6.41 65.21
CA PHE A 5 26.03 5.27 64.40
C PHE A 5 24.90 4.76 63.48
N PHE A 6 23.64 4.86 63.91
CA PHE A 6 22.47 4.45 63.10
C PHE A 6 22.17 5.44 61.96
N LEU A 7 22.39 6.74 62.18
CA LEU A 7 22.22 7.75 61.12
C LEU A 7 23.33 7.64 60.04
N ILE A 8 24.56 7.33 60.39
CA ILE A 8 25.66 7.15 59.43
C ILE A 8 25.48 5.88 58.63
N LEU A 9 24.98 4.80 59.22
CA LEU A 9 24.69 3.55 58.52
C LEU A 9 23.53 3.67 57.53
N VAL A 10 22.49 4.46 57.86
CA VAL A 10 21.37 4.75 56.94
C VAL A 10 21.80 5.65 55.78
N PHE A 11 22.72 6.61 56.02
CA PHE A 11 23.27 7.44 54.95
C PHE A 11 24.23 6.67 54.03
N LEU A 12 25.00 5.70 54.56
CA LEU A 12 25.87 4.83 53.74
C LEU A 12 25.08 3.79 52.94
N LEU A 13 23.95 3.30 53.45
CA LEU A 13 23.04 2.42 52.69
C LEU A 13 22.21 3.17 51.64
N ALA A 14 21.88 4.45 51.88
CA ALA A 14 21.22 5.30 50.87
C ALA A 14 22.20 5.74 49.74
N ALA A 15 23.49 5.89 50.03
CA ALA A 15 24.51 6.21 49.03
C ALA A 15 24.94 5.01 48.17
N ALA A 16 24.76 3.77 48.67
CA ALA A 16 25.08 2.56 47.92
C ALA A 16 24.01 2.13 46.89
N SER A 17 22.81 2.76 46.93
CA SER A 17 21.72 2.49 45.96
C SER A 17 21.61 3.50 44.83
N LEU A 18 22.41 4.54 44.82
CA LEU A 18 22.55 5.46 43.66
C LEU A 18 23.64 4.89 42.73
N ARG A 19 23.35 3.78 42.06
CA ARG A 19 24.00 3.55 40.77
C ARG A 19 23.60 4.74 39.90
N PRO A 20 24.53 5.46 39.26
CA PRO A 20 24.16 6.35 38.19
C PRO A 20 23.50 5.44 37.15
N VAL A 21 22.19 5.49 37.05
CA VAL A 21 21.53 5.09 35.83
C VAL A 21 22.11 6.10 34.85
N LEU A 22 23.08 5.67 34.05
CA LEU A 22 23.40 6.32 32.80
C LEU A 22 22.07 6.28 32.02
N VAL A 23 21.25 7.29 32.22
CA VAL A 23 20.16 7.64 31.30
C VAL A 23 20.91 8.11 30.07
N TRP A 24 21.24 7.16 29.20
CA TRP A 24 21.48 7.50 27.81
C TRP A 24 20.25 8.31 27.42
N SER A 25 20.42 9.53 26.97
CA SER A 25 19.33 10.29 26.38
C SER A 25 18.89 9.49 25.15
N GLN A 26 17.89 8.63 25.34
CA GLN A 26 17.29 7.91 24.23
C GLN A 26 16.76 9.00 23.32
N GLU A 27 17.17 8.98 22.05
CA GLU A 27 16.63 9.91 21.07
C GLU A 27 15.11 9.70 21.05
N GLU A 28 14.37 10.74 21.44
CA GLU A 28 12.92 10.73 21.41
C GLU A 28 12.44 11.06 19.99
N ILE A 29 11.36 10.45 19.56
CA ILE A 29 10.68 10.85 18.33
C ILE A 29 9.90 12.11 18.60
N ASN A 30 10.12 13.13 17.78
CA ASN A 30 9.30 14.33 17.84
C ASN A 30 7.92 14.03 17.25
N ILE A 31 6.93 13.86 18.13
CA ILE A 31 5.55 13.56 17.75
C ILE A 31 4.93 14.81 17.12
N PRO A 32 4.52 14.78 15.84
CA PRO A 32 3.81 15.87 15.20
C PRO A 32 2.54 16.26 15.97
N LEU A 33 2.18 17.53 15.90
CA LEU A 33 1.13 18.10 16.76
C LEU A 33 -0.23 17.39 16.60
N GLU A 34 -0.58 17.02 15.38
CA GLU A 34 -1.83 16.34 15.04
C GLU A 34 -1.97 14.96 15.68
N PHE A 35 -0.85 14.27 15.94
CA PHE A 35 -0.88 12.96 16.61
C PHE A 35 -1.00 13.05 18.13
N ARG A 36 -0.61 14.17 18.76
CA ARG A 36 -0.56 14.26 20.22
C ARG A 36 -1.92 14.04 20.88
N LYS A 37 -2.99 14.52 20.23
CA LYS A 37 -4.36 14.35 20.74
C LYS A 37 -4.79 12.88 20.80
N THR A 38 -4.29 12.03 19.90
CA THR A 38 -4.70 10.62 19.85
C THR A 38 -4.16 9.83 21.04
N TYR A 39 -2.94 10.15 21.51
CA TYR A 39 -2.38 9.59 22.74
C TYR A 39 -3.07 10.13 24.00
N GLN A 40 -3.47 11.41 24.00
CA GLN A 40 -4.24 12.02 25.11
C GLN A 40 -5.64 11.41 25.22
N ASN A 41 -6.28 11.12 24.09
CA ASN A 41 -7.60 10.50 24.01
C ASN A 41 -7.56 8.96 24.11
N GLU A 42 -6.35 8.38 24.23
CA GLU A 42 -6.14 6.93 24.29
C GLU A 42 -6.73 6.19 23.07
N THR A 43 -6.81 6.84 21.91
CA THR A 43 -7.17 6.17 20.66
C THR A 43 -5.97 5.42 20.05
N ARG A 44 -4.75 5.84 20.40
CA ARG A 44 -3.47 5.19 20.03
C ARG A 44 -2.57 5.05 21.25
N SER A 45 -1.61 4.13 21.21
CA SER A 45 -0.73 3.84 22.34
C SER A 45 0.75 3.83 21.95
N PHE A 46 1.63 4.12 22.91
CA PHE A 46 3.09 4.13 22.70
C PHE A 46 3.73 2.74 22.55
N ASP A 47 2.94 1.67 22.68
CA ASP A 47 3.39 0.31 22.35
C ASP A 47 3.00 -0.09 20.91
N GLY A 48 2.41 0.84 20.14
CA GLY A 48 2.01 0.65 18.75
C GLY A 48 0.72 -0.15 18.55
N LYS A 49 -0.08 -0.37 19.60
CA LYS A 49 -1.42 -0.96 19.48
C LYS A 49 -2.48 0.12 19.30
N PRO A 50 -3.63 -0.22 18.72
CA PRO A 50 -4.83 0.59 18.91
C PRO A 50 -5.08 0.81 20.38
N GLY A 51 -5.35 2.07 20.78
CA GLY A 51 -5.68 2.43 22.16
C GLY A 51 -7.05 1.88 22.57
N ILE A 52 -7.36 1.94 23.87
CA ILE A 52 -8.60 1.40 24.41
C ILE A 52 -9.85 2.12 23.87
N ASN A 53 -9.68 3.39 23.47
CA ASN A 53 -10.73 4.23 22.91
C ASN A 53 -10.67 4.30 21.37
N TYR A 54 -9.88 3.43 20.71
CA TYR A 54 -9.82 3.41 19.25
C TYR A 54 -11.18 3.08 18.65
N TRP A 55 -11.53 3.78 17.59
CA TRP A 55 -12.76 3.60 16.84
C TRP A 55 -12.51 3.66 15.34
N GLN A 56 -13.43 3.12 14.57
CA GLN A 56 -13.44 3.20 13.13
C GLN A 56 -14.88 3.18 12.62
N ASN A 57 -15.17 4.07 11.68
CA ASN A 57 -16.43 4.10 10.96
C ASN A 57 -16.45 3.02 9.88
N LYS A 58 -17.60 2.74 9.34
CA LYS A 58 -17.75 1.82 8.22
C LYS A 58 -19.02 2.11 7.43
N SER A 59 -19.06 1.58 6.20
CA SER A 59 -20.24 1.66 5.35
C SER A 59 -20.66 0.29 4.82
N ASP A 60 -21.98 0.11 4.62
CA ASP A 60 -22.52 -0.96 3.80
C ASP A 60 -23.13 -0.33 2.55
N TYR A 61 -22.66 -0.73 1.37
CA TYR A 61 -23.11 -0.23 0.07
C TYR A 61 -23.96 -1.28 -0.63
N ASN A 62 -25.19 -0.90 -1.06
CA ASN A 62 -25.99 -1.67 -2.02
C ASN A 62 -26.17 -0.82 -3.27
N ILE A 63 -25.53 -1.23 -4.39
CA ILE A 63 -25.40 -0.43 -5.60
C ILE A 63 -25.97 -1.17 -6.79
N ASN A 64 -26.79 -0.46 -7.59
CA ASN A 64 -27.20 -0.92 -8.90
C ASN A 64 -26.66 0.04 -9.95
N VAL A 65 -25.99 -0.49 -10.98
CA VAL A 65 -25.37 0.31 -12.01
C VAL A 65 -25.67 -0.24 -13.41
N PHE A 66 -25.95 0.66 -14.34
CA PHE A 66 -26.08 0.35 -15.76
C PHE A 66 -25.04 1.14 -16.55
N PHE A 67 -24.31 0.45 -17.42
CA PHE A 67 -23.33 1.05 -18.32
C PHE A 67 -23.80 0.95 -19.78
N ASP A 68 -24.07 2.11 -20.38
CA ASP A 68 -24.34 2.25 -21.81
C ASP A 68 -22.99 2.35 -22.55
N THR A 69 -22.62 1.31 -23.29
CA THR A 69 -21.32 1.24 -24.00
C THR A 69 -21.24 2.24 -25.16
N LYS A 70 -22.35 2.60 -25.77
CA LYS A 70 -22.41 3.56 -26.91
C LYS A 70 -22.23 4.99 -26.43
N ALA A 71 -22.98 5.37 -25.42
CA ALA A 71 -22.84 6.69 -24.79
C ALA A 71 -21.60 6.78 -23.86
N ARG A 72 -21.01 5.64 -23.47
CA ARG A 72 -20.00 5.52 -22.42
C ARG A 72 -20.47 6.14 -21.10
N THR A 73 -21.77 6.02 -20.82
CA THR A 73 -22.40 6.63 -19.65
C THR A 73 -22.71 5.55 -18.63
N LEU A 74 -22.27 5.77 -17.41
CA LEU A 74 -22.65 4.99 -16.25
C LEU A 74 -23.74 5.74 -15.49
N THR A 75 -24.85 5.06 -15.24
CA THR A 75 -25.92 5.53 -14.34
C THR A 75 -26.01 4.60 -13.16
N GLY A 76 -26.08 5.15 -11.95
CA GLY A 76 -26.08 4.36 -10.73
C GLY A 76 -27.05 4.85 -9.68
N THR A 77 -27.44 3.90 -8.82
CA THR A 77 -28.16 4.17 -7.57
C THR A 77 -27.46 3.44 -6.44
N ALA A 78 -27.34 4.08 -5.29
CA ALA A 78 -26.79 3.47 -4.08
C ALA A 78 -27.71 3.69 -2.89
N ASN A 79 -27.95 2.62 -2.12
CA ASN A 79 -28.38 2.68 -0.74
C ASN A 79 -27.14 2.43 0.13
N ILE A 80 -26.78 3.41 0.97
CA ILE A 80 -25.58 3.36 1.79
C ILE A 80 -26.01 3.49 3.25
N THR A 81 -25.61 2.51 4.07
CA THR A 81 -25.73 2.61 5.52
C THR A 81 -24.37 2.99 6.08
N TYR A 82 -24.26 4.16 6.70
CA TYR A 82 -23.03 4.65 7.34
C TYR A 82 -23.16 4.57 8.86
N TYR A 83 -22.16 3.97 9.48
CA TYR A 83 -22.09 3.78 10.94
C TYR A 83 -21.06 4.75 11.55
N ASN A 84 -21.54 5.69 12.33
CA ASN A 84 -20.68 6.60 13.09
C ASN A 84 -20.23 5.93 14.40
N ASN A 85 -19.08 5.29 14.39
CA ASN A 85 -18.48 4.67 15.56
C ASN A 85 -17.57 5.64 16.35
N SER A 86 -17.43 6.89 15.88
CA SER A 86 -16.66 7.92 16.56
C SER A 86 -17.34 8.38 17.86
N PRO A 87 -16.61 9.03 18.77
CA PRO A 87 -17.20 9.69 19.94
C PRO A 87 -17.96 10.97 19.58
N ASP A 88 -17.81 11.49 18.35
CA ASP A 88 -18.31 12.80 17.94
C ASP A 88 -19.66 12.68 17.22
N ASP A 89 -20.53 13.68 17.43
CA ASP A 89 -21.72 13.86 16.61
C ASP A 89 -21.35 14.54 15.28
N LEU A 90 -21.80 13.99 14.15
CA LEU A 90 -21.44 14.48 12.82
C LEU A 90 -22.58 15.33 12.23
N ASN A 91 -22.29 16.60 11.94
CA ASN A 91 -23.26 17.52 11.31
C ASN A 91 -23.25 17.47 9.78
N HIS A 92 -22.27 16.81 9.19
CA HIS A 92 -22.12 16.63 7.75
C HIS A 92 -21.31 15.36 7.49
N ILE A 93 -21.36 14.91 6.25
CA ILE A 93 -20.44 13.89 5.72
C ILE A 93 -19.73 14.44 4.50
N ILE A 94 -18.57 13.88 4.20
CA ILE A 94 -17.83 14.15 2.96
C ILE A 94 -18.00 12.97 2.02
N LEU A 95 -18.46 13.26 0.79
CA LEU A 95 -18.52 12.30 -0.29
C LEU A 95 -17.36 12.54 -1.25
N ARG A 96 -16.72 11.47 -1.72
CA ARG A 96 -15.73 11.50 -2.78
C ARG A 96 -16.40 11.33 -4.11
N LEU A 97 -16.14 12.25 -5.02
CA LEU A 97 -16.64 12.30 -6.38
C LEU A 97 -15.45 12.29 -7.33
N LEU A 98 -14.67 11.20 -7.29
CA LEU A 98 -13.35 11.12 -7.93
C LEU A 98 -13.39 11.34 -9.45
N GLN A 99 -14.53 11.06 -10.11
CA GLN A 99 -14.77 11.36 -11.53
C GLN A 99 -14.63 12.85 -11.88
N ASN A 100 -14.76 13.75 -10.89
CA ASN A 100 -14.55 15.19 -11.10
C ASN A 100 -13.10 15.52 -11.49
N TRP A 101 -12.17 14.61 -11.30
CA TRP A 101 -10.81 14.73 -11.81
C TRP A 101 -10.75 14.90 -13.33
N ASN A 102 -11.70 14.32 -14.07
CA ASN A 102 -11.80 14.43 -15.52
C ASN A 102 -12.42 15.74 -16.01
N LYS A 103 -12.93 16.61 -15.12
CA LYS A 103 -13.54 17.90 -15.54
C LYS A 103 -12.52 18.87 -16.09
N ALA A 104 -12.92 19.68 -17.06
CA ALA A 104 -12.10 20.78 -17.57
C ALA A 104 -11.66 21.73 -16.43
N GLY A 105 -10.41 22.21 -16.48
CA GLY A 105 -9.86 23.18 -15.53
C GLY A 105 -9.56 22.65 -14.12
N LYS A 106 -9.60 21.33 -13.88
CA LYS A 106 -9.19 20.74 -12.59
C LYS A 106 -7.68 20.66 -12.47
N ALA A 107 -7.19 20.84 -11.24
CA ALA A 107 -5.79 20.61 -10.92
C ALA A 107 -5.47 19.11 -11.04
N ARG A 108 -4.34 18.78 -11.66
CA ARG A 108 -3.85 17.42 -11.87
C ARG A 108 -2.34 17.36 -11.68
N ASP A 109 -1.84 16.18 -11.34
CA ASP A 109 -0.40 15.93 -11.23
C ASP A 109 0.28 15.83 -12.58
N TRP A 110 -0.48 15.55 -13.66
CA TRP A 110 -0.01 15.50 -15.05
C TRP A 110 -1.11 15.93 -16.02
N ASP A 111 -0.70 16.26 -17.24
CA ASP A 111 -1.60 16.57 -18.34
C ASP A 111 -2.29 15.28 -18.83
N ILE A 112 -3.58 15.39 -19.18
CA ILE A 112 -4.36 14.30 -19.74
C ILE A 112 -4.76 14.61 -21.18
N ASP A 113 -5.03 13.55 -21.95
CA ASP A 113 -5.61 13.69 -23.29
C ASP A 113 -6.94 14.45 -23.21
N THR A 114 -7.17 15.38 -24.11
CA THR A 114 -8.42 16.16 -24.16
C THR A 114 -9.67 15.29 -24.31
N ARG A 115 -9.56 14.11 -24.93
CA ARG A 115 -10.62 13.09 -25.04
C ARG A 115 -10.95 12.42 -23.71
N ALA A 116 -10.10 12.57 -22.68
CA ALA A 116 -10.39 12.14 -21.33
C ALA A 116 -11.18 13.18 -20.52
N ILE A 117 -11.40 14.39 -21.04
CA ILE A 117 -12.20 15.42 -20.39
C ILE A 117 -13.69 15.07 -20.50
N THR A 118 -14.36 15.10 -19.36
CA THR A 118 -15.80 14.83 -19.23
C THR A 118 -16.46 15.88 -18.32
N ASP A 119 -17.78 15.79 -18.16
CA ASP A 119 -18.52 16.62 -17.20
C ASP A 119 -18.33 16.16 -15.73
N GLY A 120 -17.57 15.06 -15.52
CA GLY A 120 -17.33 14.48 -14.21
C GLY A 120 -18.59 13.85 -13.61
N PHE A 121 -18.62 13.77 -12.29
CA PHE A 121 -19.71 13.18 -11.53
C PHE A 121 -20.91 14.12 -11.45
N ILE A 122 -22.08 13.66 -11.88
CA ILE A 122 -23.35 14.40 -11.87
C ILE A 122 -24.28 13.74 -10.84
N THR A 123 -24.47 14.38 -9.71
CA THR A 123 -25.44 13.96 -8.70
C THR A 123 -26.85 14.32 -9.18
N LYS A 124 -27.75 13.34 -9.24
CA LYS A 124 -29.15 13.54 -9.65
C LYS A 124 -30.08 13.72 -8.46
N LYS A 125 -29.85 12.97 -7.39
CA LYS A 125 -30.71 12.97 -6.21
C LYS A 125 -29.94 12.48 -4.97
N ILE A 126 -30.25 13.07 -3.83
CA ILE A 126 -29.80 12.59 -2.52
C ILE A 126 -31.00 12.58 -1.57
N ASN A 127 -31.17 11.48 -0.82
CA ASN A 127 -32.03 11.43 0.36
C ASN A 127 -31.19 11.06 1.58
N VAL A 128 -31.45 11.70 2.70
CA VAL A 128 -30.89 11.41 4.02
C VAL A 128 -32.01 10.90 4.92
N ASN A 129 -31.94 9.66 5.41
CA ASN A 129 -32.99 9.03 6.21
C ASN A 129 -34.39 9.21 5.58
N ASN A 130 -34.51 8.94 4.26
CA ASN A 130 -35.68 9.13 3.41
C ASN A 130 -36.12 10.62 3.22
N THR A 131 -35.40 11.59 3.74
CA THR A 131 -35.69 13.01 3.51
C THR A 131 -34.91 13.52 2.30
N PRO A 132 -35.57 14.06 1.26
CA PRO A 132 -34.87 14.64 0.11
C PRO A 132 -34.00 15.83 0.51
N VAL A 133 -32.80 15.90 -0.11
CA VAL A 133 -31.89 17.03 0.04
C VAL A 133 -31.98 17.90 -1.24
N ASP A 134 -32.09 19.20 -1.06
CA ASP A 134 -31.97 20.13 -2.18
C ASP A 134 -30.49 20.27 -2.56
N ILE A 135 -30.12 19.60 -3.65
CA ILE A 135 -28.73 19.58 -4.14
C ILE A 135 -28.35 20.90 -4.86
N ASN A 136 -29.27 21.82 -5.06
CA ASN A 136 -29.08 23.08 -5.79
C ASN A 136 -29.12 24.33 -4.90
N ASP A 137 -29.36 24.20 -3.60
CA ASP A 137 -29.47 25.33 -2.68
C ASP A 137 -28.15 25.99 -2.31
N GLY A 138 -27.01 25.34 -2.69
CA GLY A 138 -25.65 25.81 -2.41
C GLY A 138 -25.27 25.81 -0.91
N LYS A 139 -26.06 25.13 -0.07
CA LYS A 139 -25.83 25.01 1.39
C LYS A 139 -25.88 23.58 1.87
N SER A 140 -26.90 22.83 1.45
CA SER A 140 -27.11 21.45 1.87
C SER A 140 -26.13 20.49 1.19
N TYR A 141 -25.73 20.80 -0.06
CA TYR A 141 -24.80 20.03 -0.84
C TYR A 141 -23.84 20.94 -1.60
N ILE A 142 -22.55 20.84 -1.29
CA ILE A 142 -21.51 21.71 -1.88
C ILE A 142 -20.40 20.85 -2.46
N VAL A 143 -20.23 20.92 -3.79
CA VAL A 143 -19.15 20.22 -4.50
C VAL A 143 -17.90 21.10 -4.55
N PHE A 144 -16.77 20.55 -4.13
CA PHE A 144 -15.45 21.19 -4.20
C PHE A 144 -14.39 20.16 -4.64
N GLY A 145 -13.61 20.52 -5.65
CA GLY A 145 -12.62 19.58 -6.21
C GLY A 145 -13.25 18.24 -6.62
N THR A 146 -12.71 17.17 -6.08
CA THR A 146 -13.20 15.80 -6.22
C THR A 146 -14.01 15.33 -4.99
N ASN A 147 -14.45 16.26 -4.15
CA ASN A 147 -15.24 15.99 -2.96
C ASN A 147 -16.57 16.75 -3.00
N ALA A 148 -17.51 16.33 -2.13
CA ALA A 148 -18.70 17.08 -1.83
C ALA A 148 -19.03 17.01 -0.33
N LYS A 149 -19.40 18.14 0.25
CA LYS A 149 -19.93 18.25 1.60
C LYS A 149 -21.44 18.14 1.57
N LEU A 150 -21.98 17.15 2.26
CA LEU A 150 -23.40 16.95 2.48
C LEU A 150 -23.74 17.32 3.92
N SER A 151 -24.41 18.45 4.11
CA SER A 151 -24.92 18.87 5.44
C SER A 151 -26.09 18.00 5.84
N LEU A 152 -26.08 17.48 7.06
CA LEU A 152 -27.14 16.60 7.55
C LEU A 152 -28.31 17.41 8.13
N PRO A 153 -29.58 17.07 7.80
CA PRO A 153 -30.76 17.74 8.37
C PRO A 153 -30.84 17.65 9.91
N GLN A 154 -30.30 16.56 10.46
CA GLN A 154 -30.08 16.32 11.89
C GLN A 154 -28.68 15.73 12.08
N PRO A 155 -27.98 16.06 13.16
CA PRO A 155 -26.68 15.45 13.45
C PRO A 155 -26.77 13.92 13.52
N LEU A 156 -25.80 13.25 12.91
CA LEU A 156 -25.59 11.82 13.11
C LEU A 156 -24.88 11.62 14.45
N LEU A 157 -25.62 11.18 15.43
CA LEU A 157 -25.10 11.01 16.79
C LEU A 157 -23.95 9.98 16.85
N SER A 158 -23.07 10.14 17.84
CA SER A 158 -22.09 9.13 18.20
C SER A 158 -22.77 7.76 18.38
N LYS A 159 -22.18 6.70 17.83
CA LYS A 159 -22.71 5.33 17.81
C LYS A 159 -24.04 5.17 17.05
N GLY A 160 -24.42 6.18 16.27
CA GLY A 160 -25.60 6.17 15.43
C GLY A 160 -25.32 5.62 14.01
N LYS A 161 -26.39 5.53 13.22
CA LYS A 161 -26.29 5.18 11.80
C LYS A 161 -27.07 6.16 10.94
N LEU A 162 -26.66 6.28 9.68
CA LEU A 162 -27.26 7.12 8.65
C LEU A 162 -27.60 6.29 7.44
N GLU A 163 -28.81 6.45 6.89
CA GLU A 163 -29.22 5.86 5.63
C GLU A 163 -29.15 6.92 4.52
N LEU A 164 -28.38 6.66 3.47
CA LEU A 164 -28.28 7.52 2.30
C LEU A 164 -28.81 6.81 1.07
N TYR A 165 -29.59 7.52 0.26
CA TYR A 165 -29.91 7.13 -1.10
C TYR A 165 -29.34 8.16 -2.05
N ILE A 166 -28.56 7.72 -3.05
CA ILE A 166 -27.92 8.61 -4.03
C ILE A 166 -28.16 8.06 -5.44
N GLU A 167 -28.60 8.95 -6.36
CA GLU A 167 -28.65 8.70 -7.80
C GLU A 167 -27.61 9.55 -8.49
N TRP A 168 -26.85 8.98 -9.43
CA TRP A 168 -25.82 9.70 -10.17
C TRP A 168 -25.63 9.18 -11.58
N GLU A 169 -24.92 9.97 -12.36
CA GLU A 169 -24.38 9.57 -13.65
C GLU A 169 -23.03 10.22 -13.90
N PHE A 170 -22.23 9.63 -14.76
CA PHE A 170 -21.07 10.26 -15.38
C PHE A 170 -20.72 9.54 -16.69
N GLN A 171 -19.95 10.22 -17.54
CA GLN A 171 -19.44 9.65 -18.78
C GLN A 171 -17.99 9.17 -18.57
N LEU A 172 -17.69 7.93 -18.97
CA LEU A 172 -16.32 7.44 -18.98
C LEU A 172 -15.49 8.16 -20.05
N PRO A 173 -14.19 8.39 -19.79
CA PRO A 173 -13.27 8.89 -20.80
C PRO A 173 -13.31 8.08 -22.11
N GLU A 174 -13.17 8.76 -23.23
CA GLU A 174 -13.12 8.11 -24.55
C GLU A 174 -11.85 7.32 -24.78
N VAL A 175 -10.79 7.67 -24.07
CA VAL A 175 -9.49 7.03 -24.11
C VAL A 175 -9.19 6.38 -22.77
N ARG A 176 -8.26 5.44 -22.79
CA ARG A 176 -7.75 4.89 -21.54
C ARG A 176 -7.19 6.00 -20.66
N ASN A 177 -7.48 5.92 -19.40
CA ASN A 177 -6.86 6.70 -18.35
C ASN A 177 -6.37 5.71 -17.30
N LEU A 178 -5.36 6.04 -16.51
CA LEU A 178 -4.67 5.10 -15.62
C LEU A 178 -5.63 4.26 -14.76
N ARG A 179 -6.70 4.86 -14.22
CA ARG A 179 -7.65 4.21 -13.29
C ARG A 179 -8.98 3.81 -13.90
N MET A 180 -9.21 4.14 -15.16
CA MET A 180 -10.45 3.83 -15.84
C MET A 180 -10.36 4.16 -17.32
N GLY A 181 -11.36 3.76 -18.06
CA GLY A 181 -11.59 4.18 -19.43
C GLY A 181 -11.78 3.03 -20.38
N ARG A 182 -11.79 3.40 -21.66
CA ARG A 182 -11.92 2.50 -22.76
C ARG A 182 -10.54 2.03 -23.24
N TYR A 183 -10.31 0.72 -23.24
CA TYR A 183 -9.07 0.14 -23.75
C TYR A 183 -9.16 -0.20 -25.24
N ASP A 184 -10.30 -0.70 -25.67
CA ASP A 184 -10.66 -0.92 -27.06
C ASP A 184 -12.18 -0.81 -27.27
N ASP A 185 -12.71 -1.27 -28.41
CA ASP A 185 -14.13 -1.13 -28.75
C ASP A 185 -15.07 -1.86 -27.80
N ALA A 186 -14.57 -2.86 -27.05
CA ALA A 186 -15.39 -3.73 -26.23
C ALA A 186 -14.89 -3.87 -24.79
N THR A 187 -13.70 -3.31 -24.47
CA THR A 187 -13.04 -3.51 -23.17
C THR A 187 -12.95 -2.21 -22.39
N TYR A 188 -13.42 -2.25 -21.15
CA TYR A 188 -13.48 -1.11 -20.25
C TYR A 188 -13.03 -1.49 -18.83
N LEU A 189 -12.30 -0.57 -18.18
CA LEU A 189 -12.06 -0.58 -16.73
C LEU A 189 -12.82 0.59 -16.10
N VAL A 190 -13.51 0.32 -14.99
CA VAL A 190 -14.37 1.29 -14.30
C VAL A 190 -13.96 1.37 -12.83
N GLY A 191 -13.02 2.27 -12.55
CA GLY A 191 -12.58 2.62 -11.20
C GLY A 191 -13.17 3.96 -10.75
N TYR A 192 -13.20 4.22 -9.43
CA TYR A 192 -13.63 5.49 -8.82
C TYR A 192 -15.02 5.97 -9.27
N TRP A 193 -15.95 5.06 -9.42
CA TRP A 193 -17.18 5.23 -10.17
C TRP A 193 -18.44 5.50 -9.33
N TYR A 194 -18.39 5.28 -8.04
CA TYR A 194 -19.51 5.47 -7.10
C TYR A 194 -19.20 6.59 -6.09
N PRO A 195 -20.25 7.20 -5.46
CA PRO A 195 -20.03 8.19 -4.42
C PRO A 195 -19.57 7.50 -3.14
N GLN A 196 -18.27 7.56 -2.85
CA GLN A 196 -17.68 6.97 -1.67
C GLN A 196 -17.75 7.94 -0.49
N ILE A 197 -18.12 7.47 0.71
CA ILE A 197 -17.98 8.27 1.94
C ILE A 197 -16.50 8.34 2.29
N ALA A 198 -16.00 9.56 2.53
CA ALA A 198 -14.62 9.78 2.95
C ALA A 198 -14.36 9.22 4.36
N VAL A 199 -13.13 8.87 4.65
CA VAL A 199 -12.72 8.46 6.00
C VAL A 199 -12.86 9.64 6.96
N PHE A 200 -13.40 9.37 8.14
CA PHE A 200 -13.33 10.24 9.31
C PHE A 200 -12.51 9.52 10.37
N ASP A 201 -11.29 10.01 10.65
CA ASP A 201 -10.35 9.38 11.57
C ASP A 201 -10.03 10.19 12.82
N ASP A 202 -9.36 9.56 13.77
CA ASP A 202 -8.99 10.13 15.07
C ASP A 202 -7.84 11.14 15.01
N VAL A 203 -7.10 11.18 13.89
CA VAL A 203 -5.95 12.08 13.70
C VAL A 203 -6.34 13.36 12.98
N TYR A 204 -7.01 13.24 11.84
CA TYR A 204 -7.28 14.36 10.92
C TYR A 204 -8.75 14.76 10.86
N GLY A 205 -9.66 13.92 11.37
CA GLY A 205 -11.10 14.08 11.13
C GLY A 205 -11.47 13.64 9.72
N TRP A 206 -12.34 14.40 9.02
CA TRP A 206 -12.68 14.11 7.63
C TRP A 206 -11.47 14.23 6.71
N ASP A 207 -11.27 13.22 5.84
CA ASP A 207 -10.31 13.33 4.75
C ASP A 207 -10.93 14.13 3.60
N GLU A 208 -10.58 15.41 3.54
CA GLU A 208 -11.01 16.37 2.51
C GLU A 208 -9.93 16.60 1.45
N ILE A 209 -8.83 15.83 1.45
CA ILE A 209 -7.76 15.98 0.47
C ILE A 209 -8.31 15.71 -0.92
N ASP A 210 -8.13 16.67 -1.83
CA ASP A 210 -8.52 16.54 -3.22
C ASP A 210 -7.71 15.44 -3.93
N TYR A 211 -8.25 14.87 -4.99
CA TYR A 211 -7.57 13.85 -5.78
C TYR A 211 -6.92 14.48 -7.01
N PRO A 212 -5.59 14.69 -7.02
CA PRO A 212 -4.89 15.28 -8.16
C PRO A 212 -4.39 14.25 -9.17
N GLY A 213 -4.43 12.95 -8.82
CA GLY A 213 -4.09 11.83 -9.69
C GLY A 213 -3.04 10.87 -9.14
N MET A 214 -2.04 11.35 -8.39
CA MET A 214 -0.90 10.52 -7.96
C MET A 214 -1.16 9.77 -6.66
N VAL A 215 -1.74 10.45 -5.66
CA VAL A 215 -2.06 9.84 -4.36
C VAL A 215 -3.49 9.33 -4.38
N GLU A 216 -3.71 8.08 -3.97
CA GLU A 216 -4.91 7.37 -4.37
C GLU A 216 -5.81 6.99 -3.21
N PHE A 217 -5.45 5.97 -2.47
CA PHE A 217 -6.37 5.27 -1.61
C PHE A 217 -6.37 5.78 -0.17
N TYR A 218 -7.55 6.04 0.32
CA TYR A 218 -7.87 6.12 1.73
C TYR A 218 -9.40 5.95 1.87
N GLY A 219 -9.83 4.72 2.16
CA GLY A 219 -11.22 4.33 2.29
C GLY A 219 -11.49 3.56 3.57
N ASP A 220 -12.68 3.76 4.16
CA ASP A 220 -13.15 2.93 5.27
C ASP A 220 -13.40 1.49 4.82
N ILE A 221 -13.07 0.55 5.68
CA ILE A 221 -13.34 -0.88 5.43
C ILE A 221 -14.86 -1.12 5.43
N SER A 222 -15.38 -1.47 4.28
CA SER A 222 -16.81 -1.48 3.96
C SER A 222 -17.26 -2.82 3.36
N ASN A 223 -18.58 -3.00 3.23
CA ASN A 223 -19.16 -4.12 2.51
C ASN A 223 -19.90 -3.60 1.27
N PHE A 224 -19.87 -4.39 0.21
CA PHE A 224 -20.50 -4.06 -1.07
C PHE A 224 -21.37 -5.21 -1.55
N ASP A 225 -22.60 -4.88 -1.97
CA ASP A 225 -23.50 -5.71 -2.76
C ASP A 225 -23.80 -4.91 -4.04
N VAL A 226 -23.22 -5.34 -5.17
CA VAL A 226 -23.22 -4.57 -6.41
C VAL A 226 -23.82 -5.38 -7.53
N THR A 227 -24.86 -4.83 -8.17
CA THR A 227 -25.44 -5.36 -9.40
C THR A 227 -25.02 -4.51 -10.57
N ILE A 228 -24.32 -5.11 -11.54
CA ILE A 228 -23.80 -4.47 -12.74
C ILE A 228 -24.57 -4.97 -13.96
N GLU A 229 -25.06 -4.04 -14.79
CA GLU A 229 -25.70 -4.33 -16.07
C GLU A 229 -25.03 -3.50 -17.19
N THR A 230 -24.99 -4.05 -18.40
CA THR A 230 -24.53 -3.32 -19.61
C THR A 230 -25.40 -3.68 -20.80
N ASP A 231 -25.46 -2.79 -21.81
CA ASP A 231 -26.12 -3.03 -23.08
C ASP A 231 -25.35 -3.99 -24.01
N ASN A 232 -24.06 -4.30 -23.70
CA ASN A 232 -23.28 -5.33 -24.40
C ASN A 232 -23.62 -6.71 -23.81
N LYS A 233 -24.42 -7.48 -24.53
CA LYS A 233 -24.90 -8.79 -24.09
C LYS A 233 -23.84 -9.90 -24.10
N ASP A 234 -22.74 -9.68 -24.80
CA ASP A 234 -21.66 -10.66 -24.93
C ASP A 234 -20.51 -10.38 -23.95
N ALA A 235 -20.57 -9.24 -23.24
CA ALA A 235 -19.53 -8.85 -22.31
C ALA A 235 -19.55 -9.67 -21.02
N VAL A 236 -18.41 -10.24 -20.68
CA VAL A 236 -18.12 -10.81 -19.37
C VAL A 236 -17.64 -9.70 -18.44
N VAL A 237 -18.15 -9.70 -17.21
CA VAL A 237 -17.79 -8.73 -16.17
C VAL A 237 -16.91 -9.40 -15.12
N TRP A 238 -15.80 -8.77 -14.77
CA TRP A 238 -14.93 -9.11 -13.64
C TRP A 238 -14.95 -7.94 -12.66
N ALA A 239 -15.01 -8.24 -11.36
CA ALA A 239 -15.12 -7.18 -10.35
C ALA A 239 -14.47 -7.57 -9.03
N THR A 240 -14.28 -6.58 -8.16
CA THR A 240 -14.02 -6.79 -6.73
C THR A 240 -15.12 -7.70 -6.14
N GLY A 241 -14.72 -8.72 -5.39
CA GLY A 241 -15.66 -9.61 -4.70
C GLY A 241 -15.93 -10.94 -5.39
N VAL A 242 -16.99 -11.58 -4.96
CA VAL A 242 -17.40 -12.92 -5.40
C VAL A 242 -18.68 -12.80 -6.21
N LEU A 243 -18.66 -13.31 -7.45
CA LEU A 243 -19.85 -13.43 -8.29
C LEU A 243 -20.87 -14.39 -7.64
N GLN A 244 -22.09 -13.92 -7.44
CA GLN A 244 -23.13 -14.65 -6.69
C GLN A 244 -24.02 -15.52 -7.56
N ASN A 245 -24.13 -15.25 -8.85
CA ASN A 245 -25.09 -15.89 -9.74
C ASN A 245 -24.48 -16.46 -11.03
N PRO A 246 -23.28 -17.12 -10.96
CA PRO A 246 -22.59 -17.61 -12.16
C PRO A 246 -23.41 -18.65 -12.93
N GLU A 247 -24.20 -19.50 -12.24
CA GLU A 247 -25.07 -20.51 -12.83
C GLU A 247 -26.19 -19.92 -13.68
N ASN A 248 -26.61 -18.69 -13.39
CA ASN A 248 -27.65 -17.98 -14.16
C ASN A 248 -27.08 -17.24 -15.38
N ILE A 249 -25.78 -17.02 -15.41
CA ILE A 249 -25.08 -16.20 -16.40
C ILE A 249 -24.41 -17.08 -17.45
N PHE A 250 -23.59 -18.04 -17.03
CA PHE A 250 -22.76 -18.82 -17.94
C PHE A 250 -23.49 -20.00 -18.55
N GLN A 251 -23.16 -20.32 -19.81
CA GLN A 251 -23.54 -21.61 -20.40
C GLN A 251 -23.02 -22.77 -19.53
N PRO A 252 -23.69 -23.93 -19.55
CA PRO A 252 -23.34 -25.04 -18.62
C PRO A 252 -21.86 -25.44 -18.66
N GLU A 253 -21.24 -25.48 -19.84
CA GLU A 253 -19.84 -25.86 -19.99
C GLU A 253 -18.88 -24.83 -19.37
N ILE A 254 -19.15 -23.55 -19.56
CA ILE A 254 -18.37 -22.47 -18.95
C ILE A 254 -18.55 -22.46 -17.43
N TYR A 255 -19.79 -22.67 -16.97
CA TYR A 255 -20.09 -22.76 -15.54
C TYR A 255 -19.35 -23.91 -14.86
N GLU A 256 -19.29 -25.09 -15.48
CA GLU A 256 -18.54 -26.23 -14.95
C GLU A 256 -17.03 -25.92 -14.84
N ARG A 257 -16.43 -25.26 -15.85
CA ARG A 257 -15.03 -24.81 -15.79
C ARG A 257 -14.84 -23.77 -14.67
N TYR A 258 -15.74 -22.81 -14.53
CA TYR A 258 -15.73 -21.83 -13.43
C TYR A 258 -15.77 -22.52 -12.07
N ARG A 259 -16.69 -23.45 -11.86
CA ARG A 259 -16.80 -24.20 -10.60
C ARG A 259 -15.55 -25.03 -10.31
N LYS A 260 -14.98 -25.65 -11.34
CA LYS A 260 -13.73 -26.40 -11.19
C LYS A 260 -12.58 -25.47 -10.75
N ALA A 261 -12.47 -24.28 -11.34
CA ALA A 261 -11.42 -23.31 -11.03
C ALA A 261 -11.48 -22.82 -9.57
N GLU A 262 -12.66 -22.81 -8.92
CA GLU A 262 -12.80 -22.35 -7.53
C GLU A 262 -12.01 -23.18 -6.51
N ILE A 263 -11.65 -24.43 -6.86
CA ILE A 263 -10.95 -25.36 -5.95
C ILE A 263 -9.74 -26.05 -6.61
N SER A 264 -9.45 -25.78 -7.88
CA SER A 264 -8.35 -26.44 -8.60
C SER A 264 -7.04 -25.70 -8.38
N ALA A 265 -6.01 -26.42 -7.94
CA ALA A 265 -4.64 -25.89 -7.92
C ALA A 265 -4.03 -25.78 -9.33
N ASP A 266 -4.52 -26.60 -10.28
CA ASP A 266 -4.12 -26.53 -11.68
C ASP A 266 -4.88 -25.41 -12.41
N ILE A 267 -4.25 -24.80 -13.41
CA ILE A 267 -4.89 -23.80 -14.26
C ILE A 267 -6.07 -24.41 -15.03
N VAL A 268 -7.21 -23.78 -14.94
CA VAL A 268 -8.42 -24.06 -15.69
C VAL A 268 -8.66 -22.93 -16.68
N ASN A 269 -8.67 -23.23 -17.98
CA ASN A 269 -9.05 -22.27 -19.01
C ASN A 269 -10.57 -22.15 -19.03
N ILE A 270 -11.12 -21.14 -18.39
CA ILE A 270 -12.57 -20.92 -18.26
C ILE A 270 -13.14 -20.47 -19.60
N ILE A 271 -12.49 -19.47 -20.24
CA ILE A 271 -12.85 -18.98 -21.57
C ILE A 271 -11.65 -19.14 -22.47
N THR A 272 -11.84 -19.84 -23.58
CA THR A 272 -10.82 -20.15 -24.59
C THR A 272 -11.16 -19.51 -25.93
N PRO A 273 -10.20 -19.39 -26.88
CA PRO A 273 -10.47 -18.84 -28.22
C PRO A 273 -11.53 -19.63 -29.02
N SER A 274 -11.77 -20.88 -28.66
CA SER A 274 -12.76 -21.74 -29.35
C SER A 274 -14.20 -21.56 -28.84
N ASP A 275 -14.39 -20.93 -27.68
CA ASP A 275 -15.71 -20.73 -27.10
C ASP A 275 -16.47 -19.60 -27.81
N LYS A 276 -17.70 -19.89 -28.27
CA LYS A 276 -18.50 -18.94 -29.04
C LYS A 276 -19.75 -18.43 -28.33
N ASN A 277 -20.32 -19.24 -27.47
CA ASN A 277 -21.52 -18.92 -26.70
C ASN A 277 -21.19 -19.04 -25.22
N ILE A 278 -20.67 -17.99 -24.63
CA ILE A 278 -20.20 -17.97 -23.23
C ILE A 278 -21.36 -17.75 -22.27
N LEU A 279 -22.27 -16.83 -22.64
CA LEU A 279 -23.33 -16.34 -21.75
C LEU A 279 -24.70 -16.88 -22.18
N LYS A 280 -25.62 -16.99 -21.22
CA LYS A 280 -27.05 -17.28 -21.45
C LYS A 280 -27.76 -16.01 -21.87
N ASN A 281 -28.14 -15.90 -23.13
CA ASN A 281 -28.81 -14.72 -23.70
C ASN A 281 -30.33 -14.80 -23.62
N GLU A 282 -30.90 -15.17 -22.48
CA GLU A 282 -32.35 -15.37 -22.29
C GLU A 282 -33.11 -14.07 -21.95
N SER A 283 -32.41 -13.01 -21.53
CA SER A 283 -32.98 -11.73 -21.12
C SER A 283 -32.47 -10.54 -21.95
N SER A 284 -33.13 -9.38 -21.79
CA SER A 284 -32.71 -8.13 -22.44
C SER A 284 -31.39 -7.57 -21.96
N SER A 285 -31.00 -7.90 -20.71
CA SER A 285 -29.70 -7.58 -20.10
C SER A 285 -29.31 -8.70 -19.12
N ILE A 286 -28.01 -8.83 -18.89
CA ILE A 286 -27.45 -9.76 -17.90
C ILE A 286 -27.11 -8.97 -16.66
N LYS A 287 -27.55 -9.48 -15.49
CA LYS A 287 -27.25 -8.91 -14.18
C LYS A 287 -26.09 -9.66 -13.55
N TRP A 288 -24.99 -8.96 -13.33
CA TRP A 288 -23.81 -9.46 -12.66
C TRP A 288 -23.86 -9.01 -11.19
N ASN A 289 -24.16 -9.93 -10.26
CA ASN A 289 -24.22 -9.60 -8.84
C ASN A 289 -22.93 -10.03 -8.13
N TYR A 290 -22.23 -9.06 -7.54
CA TYR A 290 -20.99 -9.25 -6.80
C TYR A 290 -21.13 -8.84 -5.34
N ILE A 291 -20.64 -9.67 -4.42
CA ILE A 291 -20.53 -9.34 -3.00
C ILE A 291 -19.06 -9.28 -2.61
N ALA A 292 -18.66 -8.14 -2.03
CA ALA A 292 -17.35 -7.94 -1.43
C ALA A 292 -17.51 -7.55 0.05
N LYS A 293 -16.71 -8.13 0.92
CA LYS A 293 -16.74 -7.85 2.37
C LYS A 293 -15.39 -7.40 2.87
N ASN A 294 -15.42 -6.42 3.78
CA ASN A 294 -14.25 -5.90 4.45
C ASN A 294 -13.19 -5.39 3.45
N VAL A 295 -13.62 -4.59 2.48
CA VAL A 295 -12.75 -3.95 1.47
C VAL A 295 -12.95 -2.43 1.49
N PRO A 296 -11.90 -1.63 1.18
CA PRO A 296 -12.01 -0.18 1.18
C PRO A 296 -12.53 0.41 -0.15
N ASP A 297 -12.58 -0.38 -1.23
CA ASP A 297 -13.00 0.09 -2.55
C ASP A 297 -13.61 -1.05 -3.39
N PHE A 298 -14.21 -0.68 -4.53
CA PHE A 298 -14.83 -1.62 -5.47
C PHE A 298 -14.59 -1.16 -6.91
N VAL A 299 -13.99 -2.01 -7.74
CA VAL A 299 -13.75 -1.81 -9.17
C VAL A 299 -14.42 -2.90 -9.99
N PHE A 300 -14.73 -2.61 -11.24
CA PHE A 300 -15.11 -3.64 -12.20
C PHE A 300 -14.55 -3.34 -13.59
N ALA A 301 -14.41 -4.38 -14.39
CA ALA A 301 -14.04 -4.31 -15.79
C ALA A 301 -14.93 -5.25 -16.60
N PHE A 302 -15.03 -5.01 -17.90
CA PHE A 302 -15.74 -5.92 -18.78
C PHE A 302 -15.13 -5.95 -20.19
N SER A 303 -15.27 -7.10 -20.84
CA SER A 303 -14.86 -7.33 -22.22
C SER A 303 -15.68 -8.46 -22.85
N ASP A 304 -15.94 -8.39 -24.14
CA ASP A 304 -16.51 -9.49 -24.94
C ASP A 304 -15.43 -10.25 -25.72
N LYS A 305 -14.14 -9.94 -25.51
CA LYS A 305 -13.00 -10.47 -26.29
C LYS A 305 -11.95 -11.18 -25.45
N TYR A 306 -12.03 -11.08 -24.11
CA TYR A 306 -10.97 -11.59 -23.25
C TYR A 306 -11.11 -13.09 -22.99
N LEU A 307 -9.97 -13.76 -22.98
CA LEU A 307 -9.79 -15.10 -22.44
C LEU A 307 -9.81 -15.04 -20.92
N TRP A 308 -10.06 -16.17 -20.27
CA TRP A 308 -10.09 -16.26 -18.82
C TRP A 308 -9.48 -17.56 -18.33
N ASP A 309 -8.35 -17.46 -17.68
CA ASP A 309 -7.68 -18.55 -16.99
C ASP A 309 -7.82 -18.37 -15.48
N ALA A 310 -7.96 -19.46 -14.74
CA ALA A 310 -7.99 -19.39 -13.29
C ALA A 310 -7.46 -20.65 -12.61
N SER A 311 -7.02 -20.48 -11.36
CA SER A 311 -6.68 -21.55 -10.43
C SER A 311 -7.12 -21.17 -9.03
N SER A 312 -6.88 -22.02 -8.04
CA SER A 312 -7.10 -21.68 -6.64
C SER A 312 -5.92 -22.07 -5.77
N TYR A 313 -5.68 -21.27 -4.75
CA TYR A 313 -4.72 -21.56 -3.69
C TYR A 313 -5.44 -21.69 -2.35
N GLU A 314 -5.17 -22.76 -1.61
CA GLU A 314 -5.72 -22.99 -0.26
C GLU A 314 -4.90 -22.18 0.75
N THR A 315 -5.40 -21.01 1.15
CA THR A 315 -4.74 -20.09 2.08
C THR A 315 -4.81 -20.54 3.54
N ALA A 316 -5.83 -21.34 3.88
CA ALA A 316 -6.01 -22.01 5.15
C ALA A 316 -6.92 -23.24 4.94
N PRO A 317 -6.92 -24.24 5.83
CA PRO A 317 -7.71 -25.47 5.65
C PRO A 317 -9.17 -25.18 5.29
N GLY A 318 -9.58 -25.56 4.08
CA GLY A 318 -10.91 -25.33 3.52
C GLY A 318 -11.19 -23.92 2.99
N ASN A 319 -10.25 -23.00 3.08
CA ASN A 319 -10.39 -21.64 2.56
C ASN A 319 -9.55 -21.47 1.28
N PHE A 320 -10.24 -21.30 0.16
CA PHE A 320 -9.60 -21.13 -1.15
C PHE A 320 -9.72 -19.70 -1.63
N THR A 321 -8.63 -19.20 -2.22
CA THR A 321 -8.62 -17.98 -3.02
C THR A 321 -8.58 -18.37 -4.49
N MET A 322 -9.65 -18.07 -5.24
CA MET A 322 -9.63 -18.23 -6.69
C MET A 322 -8.86 -17.07 -7.33
N ILE A 323 -7.94 -17.41 -8.21
CA ILE A 323 -6.97 -16.51 -8.85
C ILE A 323 -7.24 -16.53 -10.35
N SER A 324 -7.63 -15.39 -10.89
CA SER A 324 -8.06 -15.24 -12.29
C SER A 324 -7.12 -14.34 -13.07
N ALA A 325 -6.87 -14.66 -14.33
CA ALA A 325 -6.30 -13.78 -15.33
C ALA A 325 -7.30 -13.60 -16.48
N ALA A 326 -7.71 -12.37 -16.74
CA ALA A 326 -8.58 -12.01 -17.86
C ALA A 326 -7.79 -11.14 -18.83
N TYR A 327 -7.65 -11.58 -20.11
CA TYR A 327 -6.67 -10.98 -20.99
C TYR A 327 -6.96 -11.17 -22.49
N LYS A 328 -6.34 -10.31 -23.32
CA LYS A 328 -6.31 -10.47 -24.77
C LYS A 328 -5.49 -11.69 -25.18
N GLU A 329 -5.94 -12.41 -26.19
CA GLU A 329 -5.25 -13.61 -26.72
C GLU A 329 -3.79 -13.33 -27.13
N ASP A 330 -3.50 -12.15 -27.65
CA ASP A 330 -2.18 -11.72 -28.12
C ASP A 330 -1.34 -10.98 -27.07
N ALA A 331 -1.81 -10.87 -25.83
CA ALA A 331 -1.08 -10.19 -24.74
C ALA A 331 0.16 -11.00 -24.32
N PRO A 332 1.40 -10.46 -24.49
CA PRO A 332 2.61 -11.15 -24.12
C PRO A 332 2.58 -11.63 -22.66
N TYR A 333 2.98 -12.87 -22.44
CA TYR A 333 3.09 -13.55 -21.13
C TYR A 333 1.80 -13.64 -20.29
N PHE A 334 0.66 -13.06 -20.74
CA PHE A 334 -0.57 -13.05 -19.93
C PHE A 334 -1.17 -14.45 -19.74
N ASN A 335 -0.91 -15.39 -20.65
CA ASN A 335 -1.26 -16.79 -20.47
C ASN A 335 -0.52 -17.49 -19.31
N GLN A 336 0.46 -16.82 -18.69
CA GLN A 336 1.17 -17.29 -17.49
C GLN A 336 0.77 -16.53 -16.22
N VAL A 337 -0.01 -15.45 -16.35
CA VAL A 337 -0.31 -14.54 -15.24
C VAL A 337 -1.11 -15.22 -14.13
N ALA A 338 -2.04 -16.12 -14.43
CA ALA A 338 -2.74 -16.89 -13.38
C ALA A 338 -1.76 -17.77 -12.56
N PHE A 339 -0.73 -18.34 -13.19
CA PHE A 339 0.33 -19.08 -12.51
C PHE A 339 1.23 -18.15 -11.67
N ILE A 340 1.66 -17.02 -12.23
CA ILE A 340 2.48 -16.00 -11.54
C ILE A 340 1.73 -15.50 -10.30
N ALA A 341 0.47 -15.11 -10.46
CA ALA A 341 -0.39 -14.62 -9.37
C ALA A 341 -0.59 -15.66 -8.25
N GLY A 342 -0.75 -16.94 -8.64
CA GLY A 342 -0.79 -18.05 -7.68
C GLY A 342 0.50 -18.17 -6.87
N GLY A 343 1.64 -18.06 -7.54
CA GLY A 343 2.96 -18.02 -6.92
C GLY A 343 3.13 -16.84 -5.95
N ALA A 344 2.68 -15.65 -6.35
CA ALA A 344 2.71 -14.44 -5.52
C ALA A 344 1.85 -14.60 -4.26
N ILE A 345 0.60 -15.04 -4.38
CA ILE A 345 -0.31 -15.26 -3.26
C ILE A 345 0.26 -16.30 -2.28
N LYS A 346 0.83 -17.39 -2.81
CA LYS A 346 1.52 -18.39 -1.99
C LYS A 346 2.70 -17.78 -1.24
N TYR A 347 3.60 -17.09 -1.93
CA TYR A 347 4.77 -16.44 -1.32
C TYR A 347 4.38 -15.45 -0.22
N PHE A 348 3.40 -14.60 -0.48
CA PHE A 348 2.95 -13.62 0.51
C PHE A 348 2.27 -14.29 1.71
N SER A 349 1.54 -15.37 1.49
CA SER A 349 0.89 -16.11 2.58
C SER A 349 1.87 -16.87 3.46
N GLU A 350 2.94 -17.45 2.88
CA GLU A 350 3.84 -18.35 3.60
C GLU A 350 5.13 -17.65 4.04
N GLU A 351 5.69 -16.76 3.18
CA GLU A 351 7.02 -16.19 3.39
C GLU A 351 6.99 -14.75 3.88
N LEU A 352 6.61 -13.78 3.07
CA LEU A 352 6.66 -12.37 3.43
C LEU A 352 5.47 -11.61 2.82
N PRO A 353 4.56 -11.06 3.64
CA PRO A 353 4.59 -10.91 5.10
C PRO A 353 4.33 -12.20 5.89
N GLY A 354 3.94 -13.29 5.25
CA GLY A 354 3.64 -14.57 5.88
C GLY A 354 2.30 -14.56 6.64
N ILE A 355 1.35 -13.77 6.14
CA ILE A 355 -0.04 -13.71 6.57
C ILE A 355 -0.89 -14.33 5.46
N PRO A 356 -1.80 -15.28 5.75
CA PRO A 356 -2.69 -15.85 4.75
C PRO A 356 -3.37 -14.75 3.93
N PHE A 357 -3.46 -14.95 2.60
CA PHE A 357 -4.12 -13.98 1.72
C PHE A 357 -5.56 -13.75 2.21
N PRO A 358 -5.97 -12.48 2.47
CA PRO A 358 -7.18 -12.21 3.26
C PRO A 358 -8.49 -12.32 2.47
N TYR A 359 -8.43 -12.43 1.15
CA TYR A 359 -9.61 -12.35 0.29
C TYR A 359 -9.88 -13.65 -0.46
N PRO A 360 -11.16 -13.96 -0.78
CA PRO A 360 -11.53 -15.20 -1.48
C PRO A 360 -11.26 -15.15 -2.99
N ARG A 361 -10.92 -14.00 -3.54
CA ARG A 361 -10.68 -13.78 -4.99
C ARG A 361 -9.48 -12.88 -5.22
N MET A 362 -8.83 -13.09 -6.35
CA MET A 362 -7.91 -12.14 -6.98
C MET A 362 -8.06 -12.24 -8.49
N THR A 363 -8.32 -11.14 -9.15
CA THR A 363 -8.38 -11.04 -10.61
C THR A 363 -7.27 -10.14 -11.10
N VAL A 364 -6.45 -10.63 -12.02
CA VAL A 364 -5.49 -9.84 -12.78
C VAL A 364 -6.10 -9.56 -14.15
N PHE A 365 -6.41 -8.32 -14.42
CA PHE A 365 -7.05 -7.87 -15.65
C PHE A 365 -6.01 -7.22 -16.57
N ASN A 366 -5.95 -7.68 -17.83
CA ASN A 366 -5.04 -7.11 -18.80
C ASN A 366 -5.51 -5.74 -19.26
N GLY A 367 -4.89 -4.71 -18.74
CA GLY A 367 -5.23 -3.33 -19.03
C GLY A 367 -4.06 -2.47 -19.44
N SER A 368 -3.80 -1.42 -18.69
CA SER A 368 -2.78 -0.42 -19.01
C SER A 368 -2.12 0.11 -17.75
N GLY A 369 -0.79 0.02 -17.70
CA GLY A 369 0.00 0.32 -16.53
C GLY A 369 -0.23 -0.71 -15.43
N GLY A 370 0.33 -0.47 -14.24
CA GLY A 370 0.02 -1.21 -13.02
C GLY A 370 -0.99 -0.42 -12.21
N MET A 371 -1.99 -1.11 -11.65
CA MET A 371 -2.97 -0.49 -10.77
C MET A 371 -3.68 -1.52 -9.90
N GLU A 372 -3.66 -1.28 -8.63
CA GLU A 372 -4.22 -2.11 -7.59
C GLU A 372 -5.65 -1.73 -7.22
N TYR A 373 -6.44 -2.73 -6.84
CA TYR A 373 -7.74 -2.61 -6.17
C TYR A 373 -7.95 -3.84 -5.26
N PRO A 374 -8.84 -3.77 -4.28
CA PRO A 374 -9.14 -4.94 -3.47
C PRO A 374 -9.67 -6.10 -4.34
N MET A 375 -9.05 -7.28 -4.27
CA MET A 375 -9.39 -8.47 -5.06
C MET A 375 -9.27 -8.32 -6.59
N PHE A 376 -8.70 -7.22 -7.07
CA PHE A 376 -8.63 -6.93 -8.50
C PHE A 376 -7.42 -6.05 -8.80
N VAL A 377 -6.59 -6.43 -9.76
CA VAL A 377 -5.48 -5.61 -10.25
C VAL A 377 -5.57 -5.46 -11.75
N ASN A 378 -5.05 -4.35 -12.26
CA ASN A 378 -5.00 -4.03 -13.68
C ASN A 378 -3.56 -3.94 -14.13
N ASP A 379 -3.09 -4.93 -14.89
CA ASP A 379 -1.72 -5.03 -15.37
C ASP A 379 -1.64 -4.78 -16.88
N GLU A 380 -0.66 -4.01 -17.33
CA GLU A 380 -0.31 -4.01 -18.73
C GLU A 380 0.50 -5.26 -19.10
N ALA A 381 0.47 -5.60 -20.38
CA ALA A 381 1.31 -6.67 -20.89
C ALA A 381 2.76 -6.17 -21.01
N GLU A 382 3.67 -6.86 -20.37
CA GLU A 382 5.09 -6.53 -20.31
C GLU A 382 5.88 -7.24 -21.42
N ASP A 383 7.02 -6.66 -21.82
CA ASP A 383 7.87 -7.19 -22.88
C ASP A 383 8.70 -8.41 -22.46
N THR A 384 8.85 -8.65 -21.14
CA THR A 384 9.63 -9.77 -20.59
C THR A 384 8.87 -10.51 -19.50
N TYR A 385 9.22 -11.78 -19.30
CA TYR A 385 8.65 -12.59 -18.23
C TYR A 385 8.98 -12.02 -16.84
N GLU A 386 10.23 -11.55 -16.65
CA GLU A 386 10.69 -10.98 -15.40
C GLU A 386 9.89 -9.71 -15.01
N SER A 387 9.62 -8.83 -15.98
CA SER A 387 8.80 -7.64 -15.77
C SER A 387 7.35 -8.01 -15.46
N THR A 388 6.80 -9.02 -16.17
CA THR A 388 5.45 -9.55 -15.89
C THR A 388 5.36 -10.10 -14.47
N VAL A 389 6.34 -10.89 -14.03
CA VAL A 389 6.40 -11.42 -12.66
C VAL A 389 6.44 -10.28 -11.63
N TYR A 390 7.30 -9.29 -11.87
CA TYR A 390 7.44 -8.16 -10.95
C TYR A 390 6.16 -7.33 -10.86
N LEU A 391 5.58 -6.92 -12.01
CA LEU A 391 4.37 -6.10 -12.03
C LEU A 391 3.21 -6.82 -11.33
N THR A 392 2.90 -8.05 -11.75
CA THR A 392 1.82 -8.83 -11.15
C THR A 392 2.02 -9.04 -9.64
N ALA A 393 3.24 -9.32 -9.18
CA ALA A 393 3.52 -9.46 -7.76
C ALA A 393 3.40 -8.12 -7.01
N HIS A 394 3.83 -7.01 -7.62
CA HIS A 394 3.73 -5.66 -7.04
C HIS A 394 2.27 -5.30 -6.80
N GLU A 395 1.44 -5.37 -7.83
CA GLU A 395 0.03 -5.00 -7.73
C GLU A 395 -0.74 -5.91 -6.75
N ILE A 396 -0.49 -7.23 -6.76
CA ILE A 396 -1.14 -8.15 -5.81
C ILE A 396 -0.70 -7.88 -4.37
N SER A 397 0.53 -7.42 -4.14
CA SER A 397 1.04 -7.15 -2.79
C SER A 397 0.31 -5.99 -2.10
N HIS A 398 -0.24 -5.05 -2.86
CA HIS A 398 -1.11 -3.97 -2.36
C HIS A 398 -2.38 -4.50 -1.66
N THR A 399 -2.71 -5.77 -1.82
CA THR A 399 -3.74 -6.43 -1.00
C THR A 399 -3.48 -6.24 0.50
N TYR A 400 -2.22 -6.29 0.94
CA TYR A 400 -1.87 -6.10 2.35
C TYR A 400 -1.75 -4.61 2.70
N PHE A 401 -1.09 -3.82 1.86
CA PHE A 401 -0.89 -2.39 1.98
C PHE A 401 -1.22 -1.73 0.61
N PRO A 402 -2.25 -0.87 0.49
CA PRO A 402 -2.97 -0.21 1.58
C PRO A 402 -4.23 -0.95 2.05
N PHE A 403 -4.74 -1.97 1.33
CA PHE A 403 -6.14 -2.39 1.46
C PHE A 403 -6.46 -3.13 2.75
N TYR A 404 -5.78 -4.23 3.05
CA TYR A 404 -6.06 -5.02 4.25
C TYR A 404 -5.73 -4.25 5.53
N MET A 405 -4.72 -3.39 5.48
CA MET A 405 -4.33 -2.53 6.59
C MET A 405 -5.17 -1.26 6.72
N GLY A 406 -5.76 -0.74 5.64
CA GLY A 406 -6.45 0.56 5.61
C GLY A 406 -5.49 1.75 5.73
N THR A 407 -4.30 1.63 5.13
CA THR A 407 -3.26 2.67 5.17
C THR A 407 -3.71 3.96 4.49
N ASN A 408 -3.37 5.12 5.06
CA ASN A 408 -3.59 6.42 4.45
C ASN A 408 -2.49 6.72 3.42
N GLU A 409 -2.64 6.21 2.21
CA GLU A 409 -1.69 6.40 1.13
C GLU A 409 -1.59 7.87 0.70
N LYS A 410 -2.70 8.62 0.73
CA LYS A 410 -2.68 10.05 0.38
C LYS A 410 -1.67 10.85 1.20
N ARG A 411 -1.44 10.44 2.43
CA ARG A 411 -0.47 11.09 3.32
C ARG A 411 0.85 10.35 3.41
N PHE A 412 0.83 9.02 3.31
CA PHE A 412 1.97 8.18 3.64
C PHE A 412 2.13 7.03 2.62
N ALA A 413 2.24 7.38 1.34
CA ALA A 413 2.40 6.42 0.26
C ALA A 413 3.63 5.49 0.44
N TRP A 414 4.63 5.90 1.23
CA TRP A 414 5.76 5.04 1.60
C TRP A 414 5.35 3.84 2.46
N MET A 415 4.22 3.93 3.19
CA MET A 415 3.64 2.83 3.98
C MET A 415 2.78 1.87 3.13
N ASP A 416 2.75 2.07 1.85
CA ASP A 416 2.08 1.31 0.83
C ASP A 416 3.11 0.83 -0.20
N GLU A 417 3.52 1.66 -1.10
CA GLU A 417 4.43 1.38 -2.20
C GLU A 417 5.78 0.77 -1.79
N GLY A 418 6.31 1.23 -0.65
CA GLY A 418 7.56 0.69 -0.14
C GLY A 418 7.46 -0.79 0.25
N TRP A 419 6.30 -1.22 0.77
CA TRP A 419 6.00 -2.61 1.04
C TRP A 419 5.80 -3.41 -0.25
N ALA A 420 5.10 -2.83 -1.22
CA ALA A 420 4.86 -3.47 -2.51
C ALA A 420 6.19 -3.76 -3.24
N VAL A 421 7.12 -2.80 -3.25
CA VAL A 421 8.48 -3.00 -3.79
C VAL A 421 9.25 -4.10 -3.04
N LEU A 422 9.18 -4.12 -1.70
CA LEU A 422 9.86 -5.14 -0.90
C LEU A 422 9.32 -6.55 -1.18
N PHE A 423 7.99 -6.71 -1.20
CA PHE A 423 7.34 -8.01 -1.36
C PHE A 423 7.52 -8.55 -2.78
N ALA A 424 7.28 -7.71 -3.80
CA ALA A 424 7.48 -8.07 -5.19
C ALA A 424 8.94 -8.41 -5.50
N GLY A 425 9.88 -7.64 -4.95
CA GLY A 425 11.31 -7.93 -5.10
C GLY A 425 11.72 -9.28 -4.50
N GLY A 426 11.12 -9.70 -3.38
CA GLY A 426 11.31 -11.01 -2.79
C GLY A 426 10.74 -12.14 -3.64
N MET A 427 9.52 -11.95 -4.16
CA MET A 427 8.85 -12.91 -5.05
C MET A 427 9.58 -13.05 -6.38
N ASN A 428 10.08 -11.96 -6.95
CA ASN A 428 10.80 -11.97 -8.21
C ASN A 428 12.02 -12.91 -8.16
N GLY A 429 12.78 -12.87 -7.07
CA GLY A 429 13.90 -13.78 -6.84
C GLY A 429 13.52 -15.26 -6.63
N VAL A 430 12.22 -15.58 -6.51
CA VAL A 430 11.72 -16.97 -6.46
C VAL A 430 11.41 -17.52 -7.84
N LEU A 431 10.82 -16.71 -8.71
CA LEU A 431 10.40 -17.13 -10.07
C LEU A 431 11.39 -16.78 -11.17
N THR A 432 12.34 -15.88 -10.91
CA THR A 432 13.31 -15.39 -11.90
C THR A 432 14.70 -15.23 -11.28
N ASP A 433 15.72 -15.06 -12.13
CA ASP A 433 17.09 -14.74 -11.73
C ASP A 433 17.31 -13.21 -11.59
N ASP A 434 16.26 -12.41 -11.65
CA ASP A 434 16.34 -10.96 -11.63
C ASP A 434 16.67 -10.40 -10.22
N ASP A 435 17.69 -9.55 -10.15
CA ASP A 435 18.16 -8.93 -8.90
C ASP A 435 17.49 -7.56 -8.70
N HIS A 436 16.18 -7.57 -8.49
CA HIS A 436 15.40 -6.35 -8.27
C HIS A 436 15.88 -5.56 -7.04
N LYS A 437 16.31 -6.25 -5.97
CA LYS A 437 16.86 -5.59 -4.78
C LYS A 437 18.09 -4.75 -5.13
N ALA A 438 19.04 -5.29 -5.88
CA ALA A 438 20.24 -4.53 -6.28
C ALA A 438 19.86 -3.29 -7.12
N ARG A 439 18.89 -3.41 -8.04
CA ARG A 439 18.42 -2.23 -8.82
C ARG A 439 17.78 -1.16 -7.95
N THR A 440 16.94 -1.55 -6.99
CA THR A 440 16.30 -0.61 -6.05
C THR A 440 17.33 0.11 -5.19
N VAL A 441 18.35 -0.61 -4.71
CA VAL A 441 19.47 -0.03 -3.95
C VAL A 441 20.27 0.96 -4.82
N GLN A 442 20.62 0.58 -6.03
CA GLN A 442 21.38 1.45 -6.94
C GLN A 442 20.58 2.68 -7.39
N ASN A 443 19.25 2.58 -7.50
CA ASN A 443 18.40 3.73 -7.79
C ASN A 443 18.40 4.72 -6.61
N PHE A 444 18.43 4.25 -5.37
CA PHE A 444 18.58 5.14 -4.22
C PHE A 444 19.97 5.78 -4.17
N ALA A 445 21.03 5.03 -4.45
CA ALA A 445 22.38 5.56 -4.53
C ALA A 445 22.53 6.71 -5.55
N LYS A 446 21.77 6.69 -6.66
CA LYS A 446 21.79 7.75 -7.67
C LYS A 446 21.00 9.01 -7.27
N ALA A 447 20.00 8.89 -6.41
CA ALA A 447 19.04 9.95 -6.10
C ALA A 447 19.11 10.47 -4.66
N GLY A 448 19.68 9.70 -3.74
CA GLY A 448 19.89 10.09 -2.35
C GLY A 448 20.71 11.38 -2.24
N GLY A 449 20.41 12.20 -1.24
CA GLY A 449 21.07 13.47 -0.99
C GLY A 449 20.78 14.58 -2.01
N THR A 450 19.95 14.33 -3.02
CA THR A 450 19.48 15.36 -3.95
C THR A 450 18.36 16.20 -3.32
N THR A 451 17.95 17.29 -3.97
CA THR A 451 16.81 18.12 -3.54
C THR A 451 15.47 17.39 -3.56
N TYR A 452 15.40 16.19 -4.13
CA TYR A 452 14.23 15.32 -4.15
C TYR A 452 14.21 14.34 -2.98
N ASP A 453 15.32 14.16 -2.27
CA ASP A 453 15.42 13.27 -1.11
C ASP A 453 14.93 13.97 0.16
N LEU A 454 13.62 13.91 0.37
CA LEU A 454 12.93 14.54 1.49
C LEU A 454 12.67 13.54 2.62
N PRO A 455 12.32 14.01 3.85
CA PRO A 455 11.82 13.15 4.92
C PRO A 455 10.54 12.39 4.52
N LEU A 456 10.46 11.11 4.87
CA LEU A 456 9.29 10.28 4.55
C LEU A 456 8.01 10.73 5.27
N ILE A 457 8.13 11.47 6.37
CA ILE A 457 6.98 11.98 7.13
C ILE A 457 6.22 13.09 6.39
N ILE A 458 6.81 13.69 5.36
CA ILE A 458 6.13 14.72 4.56
C ILE A 458 4.95 14.08 3.83
N PRO A 459 3.74 14.65 3.94
CA PRO A 459 2.56 14.08 3.31
C PRO A 459 2.70 13.94 1.80
N SER A 460 2.37 12.75 1.28
CA SER A 460 2.58 12.41 -0.13
C SER A 460 1.80 13.32 -1.10
N TYR A 461 0.61 13.80 -0.72
CA TYR A 461 -0.21 14.68 -1.57
C TYR A 461 0.41 16.06 -1.84
N VAL A 462 1.43 16.49 -1.08
CA VAL A 462 2.15 17.75 -1.35
C VAL A 462 3.42 17.55 -2.16
N ILE A 463 3.81 16.30 -2.43
CA ILE A 463 5.05 15.93 -3.13
C ILE A 463 4.74 15.66 -4.60
N LYS A 464 5.64 16.05 -5.50
CA LYS A 464 5.52 15.81 -6.94
C LYS A 464 6.62 14.87 -7.45
N THR A 465 6.38 14.23 -8.58
CA THR A 465 7.42 13.49 -9.30
C THR A 465 8.55 14.45 -9.70
N PRO A 466 9.86 14.08 -9.54
CA PRO A 466 10.35 12.72 -9.21
C PRO A 466 10.45 12.40 -7.71
N ALA A 467 10.29 13.37 -6.79
CA ALA A 467 10.43 13.15 -5.36
C ALA A 467 9.43 12.09 -4.84
N TYR A 468 8.17 12.12 -5.32
CA TYR A 468 7.15 11.12 -4.93
C TYR A 468 7.66 9.68 -5.19
N ARG A 469 8.14 9.40 -6.41
CA ARG A 469 8.66 8.07 -6.75
C ARG A 469 9.88 7.67 -5.91
N LEU A 470 10.79 8.64 -5.68
CA LEU A 470 11.96 8.38 -4.83
C LEU A 470 11.54 7.97 -3.42
N LEU A 471 10.63 8.70 -2.81
CA LEU A 471 10.28 8.52 -1.41
C LEU A 471 9.35 7.30 -1.21
N SER A 472 8.29 7.19 -2.02
CA SER A 472 7.28 6.15 -1.84
C SER A 472 7.78 4.76 -2.19
N TYR A 473 8.57 4.63 -3.27
CA TYR A 473 9.03 3.32 -3.79
C TYR A 473 10.47 2.99 -3.37
N VAL A 474 11.40 3.93 -3.60
CA VAL A 474 12.83 3.61 -3.58
C VAL A 474 13.43 3.75 -2.19
N LYS A 475 13.29 4.94 -1.56
CA LYS A 475 13.84 5.22 -0.22
C LYS A 475 13.19 4.32 0.84
N SER A 476 11.87 4.20 0.80
CA SER A 476 11.10 3.35 1.72
C SER A 476 11.48 1.88 1.63
N ALA A 477 11.56 1.30 0.42
CA ALA A 477 11.99 -0.07 0.25
C ALA A 477 13.42 -0.30 0.76
N ASN A 478 14.35 0.65 0.52
CA ASN A 478 15.71 0.58 1.09
C ASN A 478 15.69 0.61 2.61
N MET A 479 14.88 1.47 3.23
CA MET A 479 14.70 1.48 4.68
C MET A 479 14.24 0.12 5.19
N TYR A 480 13.26 -0.52 4.54
CA TYR A 480 12.76 -1.83 4.94
C TYR A 480 13.80 -2.95 4.74
N TYR A 481 14.57 -2.93 3.64
CA TYR A 481 15.67 -3.87 3.43
C TYR A 481 16.74 -3.78 4.52
N ILE A 482 17.12 -2.55 4.89
CA ILE A 482 18.14 -2.30 5.90
C ILE A 482 17.63 -2.66 7.30
N LEU A 483 16.38 -2.34 7.60
CA LEU A 483 15.74 -2.76 8.85
C LEU A 483 15.70 -4.28 8.99
N GLN A 484 15.35 -5.00 7.91
CA GLN A 484 15.36 -6.47 7.89
C GLN A 484 16.77 -7.04 8.12
N ASP A 485 17.80 -6.45 7.50
CA ASP A 485 19.19 -6.85 7.70
C ASP A 485 19.63 -6.60 9.15
N MET A 486 19.26 -5.46 9.72
CA MET A 486 19.65 -5.01 11.05
C MET A 486 19.07 -5.87 12.17
N ILE A 487 17.77 -6.19 12.12
CA ILE A 487 17.12 -6.96 13.20
C ILE A 487 17.04 -8.47 12.90
N GLY A 488 17.42 -8.89 11.69
CA GLY A 488 17.36 -10.27 11.21
C GLY A 488 15.99 -10.70 10.70
N LYS A 489 15.99 -11.62 9.72
CA LYS A 489 14.78 -12.03 8.99
C LYS A 489 13.66 -12.56 9.87
N ASP A 490 13.98 -13.41 10.84
CA ASP A 490 12.95 -14.06 11.67
C ASP A 490 12.26 -13.06 12.61
N LEU A 491 13.04 -12.18 13.24
CA LEU A 491 12.48 -11.12 14.10
C LEU A 491 11.69 -10.12 13.25
N TYR A 492 12.20 -9.72 12.08
CA TYR A 492 11.50 -8.85 11.16
C TYR A 492 10.13 -9.41 10.76
N LYS A 493 10.08 -10.69 10.32
CA LYS A 493 8.84 -11.39 9.98
C LYS A 493 7.86 -11.43 11.16
N LYS A 494 8.35 -11.69 12.37
CA LYS A 494 7.55 -11.67 13.60
C LYS A 494 6.95 -10.29 13.87
N VAL A 495 7.76 -9.23 13.78
CA VAL A 495 7.32 -7.85 14.03
C VAL A 495 6.30 -7.42 12.97
N LEU A 496 6.55 -7.69 11.69
CA LEU A 496 5.65 -7.36 10.59
C LEU A 496 4.30 -8.07 10.73
N LYS A 497 4.29 -9.36 11.08
CA LYS A 497 3.05 -10.10 11.37
C LYS A 497 2.27 -9.46 12.51
N GLU A 498 2.96 -9.08 13.59
CA GLU A 498 2.31 -8.44 14.73
C GLU A 498 1.76 -7.06 14.36
N TYR A 499 2.48 -6.26 13.55
CA TYR A 499 1.99 -4.99 13.02
C TYR A 499 0.71 -5.16 12.21
N ILE A 500 0.70 -6.12 11.28
CA ILE A 500 -0.49 -6.44 10.49
C ILE A 500 -1.63 -6.91 11.41
N ASN A 501 -1.38 -7.81 12.35
CA ASN A 501 -2.41 -8.32 13.26
C ASN A 501 -3.03 -7.23 14.14
N ARG A 502 -2.26 -6.24 14.58
CA ARG A 502 -2.76 -5.10 15.36
C ARG A 502 -3.64 -4.17 14.56
N TRP A 503 -3.28 -3.94 13.30
CA TRP A 503 -3.80 -2.83 12.53
C TRP A 503 -4.62 -3.22 11.29
N ASN A 504 -4.68 -4.50 10.89
CA ASN A 504 -5.54 -4.89 9.76
C ASN A 504 -6.98 -4.46 10.00
N GLY A 505 -7.63 -4.01 8.93
CA GLY A 505 -9.00 -3.51 8.98
C GLY A 505 -9.15 -2.19 9.77
N LYS A 506 -8.05 -1.45 9.99
CA LYS A 506 -8.02 -0.16 10.70
C LYS A 506 -7.28 0.89 9.85
N HIS A 507 -6.86 1.99 10.49
CA HIS A 507 -6.10 3.05 9.82
C HIS A 507 -4.77 3.30 10.56
N PRO A 508 -3.73 2.48 10.32
CA PRO A 508 -2.42 2.69 10.92
C PRO A 508 -1.77 3.96 10.36
N MET A 509 -1.03 4.64 11.23
CA MET A 509 -0.26 5.83 10.92
C MET A 509 1.24 5.57 11.14
N PRO A 510 2.17 6.43 10.68
CA PRO A 510 3.61 6.21 10.84
C PRO A 510 4.07 5.87 12.26
N LEU A 511 3.50 6.50 13.27
CA LEU A 511 3.88 6.25 14.66
C LEU A 511 3.43 4.87 15.16
N ASP A 512 2.32 4.34 14.64
CA ASP A 512 1.85 2.99 15.00
C ASP A 512 2.81 1.91 14.47
N PHE A 513 3.33 2.12 13.26
CA PHE A 513 4.39 1.30 12.68
C PHE A 513 5.67 1.37 13.52
N ILE A 514 6.18 2.57 13.77
CA ILE A 514 7.40 2.83 14.54
C ILE A 514 7.32 2.17 15.93
N TYR A 515 6.27 2.46 16.69
CA TYR A 515 6.13 1.94 18.05
C TYR A 515 5.88 0.43 18.08
N THR A 516 5.20 -0.12 17.07
CA THR A 516 5.07 -1.59 16.96
C THR A 516 6.45 -2.24 16.76
N PHE A 517 7.28 -1.68 15.87
CA PHE A 517 8.61 -2.21 15.64
C PHE A 517 9.49 -2.11 16.88
N ASN A 518 9.49 -0.98 17.56
CA ASN A 518 10.22 -0.83 18.82
C ASN A 518 9.75 -1.82 19.89
N ASN A 519 8.43 -1.90 20.09
CA ASN A 519 7.84 -2.74 21.14
C ASN A 519 8.08 -4.24 20.92
N VAL A 520 7.83 -4.73 19.70
CA VAL A 520 7.88 -6.18 19.41
C VAL A 520 9.31 -6.68 19.23
N SER A 521 10.23 -5.83 18.74
CA SER A 521 11.65 -6.17 18.65
C SER A 521 12.37 -6.07 19.99
N ASP A 522 11.76 -5.43 20.98
CA ASP A 522 12.38 -5.06 22.27
C ASP A 522 13.67 -4.22 22.08
N LYS A 523 13.66 -3.34 21.07
CA LYS A 523 14.77 -2.45 20.72
C LYS A 523 14.27 -1.00 20.64
N ASN A 524 15.09 -0.07 21.14
CA ASN A 524 14.85 1.34 20.84
C ASN A 524 15.47 1.71 19.48
N LEU A 525 14.65 1.72 18.45
CA LEU A 525 15.06 2.07 17.08
C LEU A 525 14.84 3.55 16.75
N ASN A 526 14.56 4.42 17.72
CA ASN A 526 14.26 5.84 17.48
C ASN A 526 15.40 6.57 16.75
N TRP A 527 16.66 6.23 17.04
CA TRP A 527 17.83 6.74 16.35
C TRP A 527 17.81 6.43 14.84
N PHE A 528 17.27 5.26 14.46
CA PHE A 528 17.11 4.83 13.06
C PHE A 528 15.94 5.57 12.41
N TRP A 529 14.78 5.62 13.08
CA TRP A 529 13.57 6.28 12.57
C TRP A 529 13.78 7.78 12.38
N ASN A 530 14.45 8.46 13.32
CA ASN A 530 14.76 9.88 13.21
C ASN A 530 15.56 10.22 11.96
N LYS A 531 16.44 9.32 11.53
CA LYS A 531 17.27 9.55 10.34
C LYS A 531 16.56 9.15 9.05
N TRP A 532 15.83 8.04 9.02
CA TRP A 532 15.16 7.56 7.82
C TRP A 532 13.84 8.26 7.53
N ILE A 533 13.02 8.52 8.56
CA ILE A 533 11.64 9.02 8.39
C ILE A 533 11.54 10.52 8.59
N PHE A 534 12.22 11.08 9.61
CA PHE A 534 12.03 12.47 10.02
C PHE A 534 13.13 13.41 9.56
N GLY A 535 14.33 12.89 9.24
CA GLY A 535 15.51 13.69 8.94
C GLY A 535 15.84 13.79 7.45
N ILE A 536 16.78 14.70 7.15
CA ILE A 536 17.42 14.85 5.83
C ILE A 536 18.83 14.29 5.96
N TYR A 537 18.97 12.99 5.66
CA TYR A 537 20.22 12.26 5.67
C TYR A 537 20.31 11.41 4.40
N TYR A 538 21.53 11.09 3.96
CA TYR A 538 21.77 10.33 2.74
C TYR A 538 22.86 9.26 2.94
N PRO A 539 22.91 8.21 2.14
CA PRO A 539 23.92 7.16 2.26
C PRO A 539 25.23 7.60 1.61
N ASP A 540 26.28 7.81 2.43
CA ASP A 540 27.63 8.11 1.99
C ASP A 540 28.59 7.58 3.05
N ILE A 541 29.19 6.42 2.78
CA ILE A 541 30.16 5.77 3.63
C ILE A 541 31.54 5.89 3.00
N ALA A 542 32.49 6.47 3.72
CA ALA A 542 33.83 6.73 3.23
C ALA A 542 34.90 5.93 3.98
N ILE A 543 35.97 5.62 3.27
CA ILE A 543 37.20 5.10 3.83
C ILE A 543 38.21 6.25 3.93
N GLU A 544 38.64 6.58 5.16
CA GLU A 544 39.69 7.54 5.40
C GLU A 544 40.89 6.88 6.04
N ASN A 545 42.08 7.13 5.52
CA ASN A 545 43.33 6.65 6.10
C ASN A 545 43.95 7.69 7.04
N SER A 546 44.52 7.21 8.14
CA SER A 546 45.54 7.91 8.92
C SER A 546 46.79 7.02 8.98
N GLU A 547 47.96 7.59 9.23
CA GLU A 547 49.28 6.90 9.19
C GLU A 547 49.32 5.52 9.93
N SER A 548 48.36 5.24 10.80
CA SER A 548 48.34 4.00 11.62
C SER A 548 47.02 3.24 11.62
N SER A 549 45.94 3.74 10.92
CA SER A 549 44.64 3.09 10.97
C SER A 549 43.75 3.46 9.75
N VAL A 550 42.89 2.53 9.36
CA VAL A 550 41.83 2.75 8.38
C VAL A 550 40.52 3.02 9.11
N ASN A 551 39.94 4.19 8.85
CA ASN A 551 38.69 4.63 9.44
C ASN A 551 37.54 4.47 8.43
N ILE A 552 36.41 4.01 8.91
CA ILE A 552 35.15 4.03 8.18
C ILE A 552 34.28 5.15 8.75
N ILE A 553 33.77 6.01 7.88
CA ILE A 553 33.03 7.21 8.27
C ILE A 553 31.69 7.25 7.55
N ASN A 554 30.63 7.51 8.28
CA ASN A 554 29.32 7.83 7.73
C ASN A 554 29.20 9.34 7.51
N LYS A 555 29.53 9.79 6.30
CA LYS A 555 29.53 11.21 5.92
C LYS A 555 28.13 11.76 5.76
N GLY A 556 27.23 10.98 5.16
CA GLY A 556 25.84 11.39 4.88
C GLY A 556 24.91 11.25 6.09
N GLY A 557 25.33 10.53 7.12
CA GLY A 557 24.62 10.35 8.38
C GLY A 557 23.46 9.37 8.34
N LEU A 558 23.02 8.88 7.16
CA LEU A 558 21.99 7.85 7.06
C LEU A 558 22.58 6.49 7.47
N PRO A 559 21.95 5.75 8.43
CA PRO A 559 22.48 4.47 8.86
C PRO A 559 22.23 3.39 7.80
N VAL A 560 23.33 2.89 7.23
CA VAL A 560 23.36 1.77 6.28
C VAL A 560 24.40 0.74 6.76
N PRO A 561 24.29 -0.55 6.40
CA PRO A 561 25.30 -1.56 6.70
C PRO A 561 26.66 -1.20 6.10
N VAL A 562 27.72 -1.80 6.64
CA VAL A 562 29.09 -1.66 6.11
C VAL A 562 29.66 -3.04 5.82
N HIS A 563 29.93 -3.31 4.55
CA HIS A 563 30.59 -4.53 4.11
C HIS A 563 31.96 -4.18 3.53
N LEU A 564 33.01 -4.78 4.06
CA LEU A 564 34.39 -4.50 3.72
C LEU A 564 35.11 -5.73 3.21
N GLN A 565 35.81 -5.58 2.09
CA GLN A 565 36.86 -6.49 1.68
C GLN A 565 38.21 -5.87 2.05
N ILE A 566 39.02 -6.58 2.82
CA ILE A 566 40.35 -6.14 3.31
C ILE A 566 41.39 -7.06 2.72
N ASN A 567 42.30 -6.52 1.93
CA ASN A 567 43.46 -7.26 1.40
C ASN A 567 44.70 -6.88 2.18
N TYR A 568 45.52 -7.86 2.53
CA TYR A 568 46.74 -7.68 3.31
C TYR A 568 48.00 -7.83 2.46
N ASN A 569 49.14 -7.29 2.94
CA ASN A 569 50.41 -7.37 2.23
C ASN A 569 50.98 -8.80 2.14
N ASP A 570 50.54 -9.71 3.00
CA ASP A 570 50.86 -11.13 2.95
C ASP A 570 50.08 -11.91 1.89
N GLY A 571 49.20 -11.25 1.14
CA GLY A 571 48.33 -11.83 0.11
C GLY A 571 47.04 -12.44 0.63
N SER A 572 46.81 -12.43 1.95
CA SER A 572 45.52 -12.87 2.53
C SER A 572 44.43 -11.82 2.36
N THR A 573 43.16 -12.26 2.35
CA THR A 573 41.97 -11.39 2.29
C THR A 573 41.04 -11.71 3.45
N ASP A 574 40.40 -10.71 4.01
CA ASP A 574 39.36 -10.82 5.03
C ASP A 574 38.10 -10.04 4.60
N THR A 575 36.92 -10.49 5.02
CA THR A 575 35.66 -9.80 4.82
C THR A 575 35.05 -9.47 6.18
N LYS A 576 34.70 -8.21 6.39
CA LYS A 576 34.01 -7.75 7.60
C LYS A 576 32.67 -7.16 7.26
N LYS A 577 31.63 -7.57 8.01
CA LYS A 577 30.26 -7.06 7.85
C LYS A 577 29.80 -6.49 9.18
N PHE A 578 29.27 -5.28 9.11
CA PHE A 578 28.68 -4.58 10.24
C PHE A 578 27.24 -4.20 9.86
N SER A 579 26.28 -4.48 10.75
CA SER A 579 24.90 -4.00 10.56
C SER A 579 24.83 -2.48 10.72
N ALA A 580 23.72 -1.87 10.29
CA ALA A 580 23.52 -0.43 10.45
C ALA A 580 23.56 0.04 11.91
N GLU A 581 23.43 -0.86 12.90
CA GLU A 581 23.55 -0.56 14.33
C GLU A 581 24.92 0.02 14.72
N ILE A 582 25.97 -0.20 13.92
CA ILE A 582 27.27 0.41 14.15
C ILE A 582 27.21 1.94 14.23
N TRP A 583 26.16 2.56 13.62
CA TRP A 583 25.96 4.00 13.56
C TRP A 583 25.02 4.56 14.64
N GLU A 584 24.58 3.74 15.58
CA GLU A 584 23.67 4.18 16.65
C GLU A 584 24.30 5.28 17.52
N THR A 585 25.57 5.11 17.90
CA THR A 585 26.25 6.00 18.86
C THR A 585 27.47 6.71 18.29
N GLN A 586 27.82 6.46 17.03
CA GLN A 586 29.03 6.99 16.39
C GLN A 586 28.81 7.22 14.91
N ASN A 587 29.62 8.10 14.31
CA ASN A 587 29.67 8.32 12.87
C ASN A 587 31.02 7.89 12.24
N ARG A 588 31.90 7.31 13.05
CA ARG A 588 33.24 6.83 12.65
C ARG A 588 33.66 5.63 13.51
N PHE A 589 34.32 4.66 12.89
CA PHE A 589 35.02 3.60 13.62
C PHE A 589 36.29 3.18 12.90
N ASN A 590 37.22 2.55 13.66
CA ASN A 590 38.48 2.03 13.14
C ASN A 590 38.36 0.56 12.78
N ILE A 591 39.04 0.15 11.72
CA ILE A 591 39.24 -1.25 11.38
C ILE A 591 40.42 -1.78 12.21
N ASN A 592 40.13 -2.74 13.07
CA ASN A 592 41.16 -3.48 13.77
C ASN A 592 41.54 -4.74 12.98
N THR A 593 42.78 -4.85 12.56
CA THR A 593 43.35 -5.99 11.81
C THR A 593 44.44 -6.73 12.55
N GLY A 594 44.68 -6.41 13.83
CA GLY A 594 45.82 -6.91 14.62
C GLY A 594 47.14 -6.46 14.00
N ASP A 595 48.12 -7.37 13.92
CA ASP A 595 49.47 -7.10 13.43
C ASP A 595 49.59 -7.13 11.88
N LYS A 596 48.50 -7.44 11.17
CA LYS A 596 48.52 -7.54 9.71
C LYS A 596 48.51 -6.16 9.05
N LYS A 597 49.46 -5.93 8.14
CA LYS A 597 49.51 -4.70 7.33
C LYS A 597 48.49 -4.75 6.21
N ILE A 598 47.61 -3.75 6.19
CA ILE A 598 46.57 -3.61 5.17
C ILE A 598 47.22 -3.12 3.87
N LYS A 599 46.91 -3.81 2.76
CA LYS A 599 47.27 -3.40 1.40
C LYS A 599 46.15 -2.55 0.79
N SER A 600 44.91 -2.98 0.93
CA SER A 600 43.74 -2.19 0.44
C SER A 600 42.48 -2.55 1.22
N VAL A 601 41.55 -1.62 1.27
CA VAL A 601 40.19 -1.80 1.78
C VAL A 601 39.20 -1.31 0.73
N ILE A 602 38.11 -2.07 0.54
CA ILE A 602 37.06 -1.79 -0.44
C ILE A 602 35.70 -1.97 0.24
N LEU A 603 34.80 -1.00 0.06
CA LEU A 603 33.38 -1.12 0.42
C LEU A 603 32.62 -1.86 -0.68
N GLU A 604 31.85 -2.87 -0.29
CA GLU A 604 30.94 -3.60 -1.19
C GLU A 604 29.57 -2.91 -1.20
N ASN A 605 29.09 -2.43 -2.37
CA ASN A 605 27.87 -1.62 -2.47
C ASN A 605 26.75 -2.27 -3.29
N LYS A 606 26.89 -3.53 -3.71
CA LYS A 606 25.83 -4.15 -4.55
C LYS A 606 24.44 -4.03 -3.90
N TYR A 607 24.35 -4.24 -2.58
CA TYR A 607 23.11 -4.23 -1.79
C TYR A 607 23.10 -3.16 -0.70
N ILE A 608 24.01 -2.22 -0.75
CA ILE A 608 24.14 -1.10 0.20
C ILE A 608 24.19 0.18 -0.61
N PRO A 609 23.23 1.10 -0.42
CA PRO A 609 23.25 2.36 -1.15
C PRO A 609 24.44 3.23 -0.72
N ASP A 610 25.07 3.86 -1.69
CA ASP A 610 26.15 4.82 -1.48
C ASP A 610 26.21 5.82 -2.64
N ILE A 611 26.13 7.11 -2.35
CA ILE A 611 26.06 8.16 -3.38
C ILE A 611 27.41 8.56 -3.92
N ASP A 612 28.52 8.30 -3.21
CA ASP A 612 29.88 8.65 -3.61
C ASP A 612 30.81 7.45 -3.57
N THR A 613 30.81 6.67 -4.65
CA THR A 613 31.68 5.48 -4.74
C THR A 613 33.16 5.81 -4.93
N THR A 614 33.53 7.08 -5.12
CA THR A 614 34.94 7.49 -5.29
C THR A 614 35.73 7.43 -3.98
N ASN A 615 35.03 7.47 -2.83
CA ASN A 615 35.60 7.39 -1.49
C ASN A 615 35.50 5.99 -0.86
N ASN A 616 35.05 4.98 -1.63
CA ASN A 616 34.76 3.60 -1.18
C ASN A 616 35.95 2.67 -1.27
N SER A 617 37.12 3.13 -1.61
CA SER A 617 38.33 2.32 -1.65
C SER A 617 39.53 3.09 -1.14
N TRP A 618 40.42 2.37 -0.49
CA TRP A 618 41.73 2.84 -0.10
C TRP A 618 42.79 1.79 -0.41
N THR A 619 43.94 2.23 -0.90
CA THR A 619 45.11 1.38 -1.15
C THR A 619 46.31 1.99 -0.43
N GLY A 620 47.02 1.16 0.35
CA GLY A 620 48.25 1.52 1.01
C GLY A 620 49.42 1.62 0.01
N ASP A 621 50.45 2.40 0.36
CA ASP A 621 51.70 2.53 -0.40
C ASP A 621 52.51 1.25 -0.37
#